data_a2bd840cfe7a0ecbca7a8bec0f72663b
#
_entry.id   a2bd840cfe7a0ecbca7a8bec0f72663b
#
_cell.length_a   1.000
_cell.length_b   1.000
_cell.length_c   1.000
_cell.angle_alpha   90.00
_cell.angle_beta   90.00
_cell.angle_gamma   90.00
#
_symmetry.space_group_name_H-M   'P 1'
#
loop_
_entity.id
_entity.type
_entity.pdbx_description
1 polymer ?
#
loop_
_entity_poly.entity_id
_entity_poly.type
_entity_poly.pdbx_seq_one_letter_code
_entity_poly.pdbx_strand_id
1 'polypeptide(L)'
;MACGVTKLLKELVIGFLVALGISSYLAGTNGVDPSNGWGLPPTTAGGQGPDLIDEVNAGTFQGEVLDSSVPVLVEFYTQSCVHCQNMKPELAKLSQESQGYLRMYKVDSETNRSLAEKYDVSGVPAFVLFKQGKVVNSTAGEMTKDELAKWVKQELDLPTS
;
A
#
# COMPACT_ATOMS: atom_id res chain seq x y z
N MET A 1 37.73 -23.09 -29.61
CA MET A 1 37.69 -24.32 -28.79
C MET A 1 37.72 -23.92 -27.31
N ALA A 2 36.62 -23.38 -26.76
CA ALA A 2 36.55 -22.92 -25.37
C ALA A 2 35.17 -23.17 -24.71
N CYS A 3 34.44 -24.21 -25.14
CA CYS A 3 33.07 -24.47 -24.66
C CYS A 3 32.93 -25.65 -23.70
N GLY A 4 34.03 -26.30 -23.26
CA GLY A 4 33.98 -27.51 -22.46
C GLY A 4 34.30 -27.33 -20.97
N VAL A 5 34.99 -26.27 -20.60
CA VAL A 5 35.55 -26.12 -19.23
C VAL A 5 34.51 -25.63 -18.20
N THR A 6 33.53 -24.84 -18.62
CA THR A 6 32.51 -24.28 -17.72
C THR A 6 31.49 -25.33 -17.26
N LYS A 7 31.22 -26.37 -18.01
CA LYS A 7 30.26 -27.42 -17.64
C LYS A 7 30.83 -28.37 -16.58
N LEU A 8 32.12 -28.72 -16.70
CA LEU A 8 32.83 -29.58 -15.75
C LEU A 8 33.02 -28.93 -14.36
N LEU A 9 33.27 -27.62 -14.32
CA LEU A 9 33.39 -26.88 -13.07
C LEU A 9 32.06 -26.81 -12.30
N LYS A 10 30.93 -26.69 -12.98
CA LYS A 10 29.59 -26.64 -12.36
C LYS A 10 29.22 -27.96 -11.69
N GLU A 11 29.53 -29.10 -12.31
CA GLU A 11 29.26 -30.43 -11.76
C GLU A 11 30.16 -30.75 -10.54
N LEU A 12 31.42 -30.29 -10.56
CA LEU A 12 32.35 -30.48 -9.43
C LEU A 12 31.95 -29.66 -8.20
N VAL A 13 31.43 -28.44 -8.40
CA VAL A 13 30.95 -27.58 -7.28
C VAL A 13 29.69 -28.15 -6.65
N ILE A 14 28.76 -28.68 -7.45
CA ILE A 14 27.52 -29.28 -6.95
C ILE A 14 27.83 -30.58 -6.20
N GLY A 15 28.74 -31.44 -6.72
CA GLY A 15 29.15 -32.67 -6.06
C GLY A 15 29.87 -32.42 -4.72
N PHE A 16 30.66 -31.37 -4.61
CA PHE A 16 31.38 -31.02 -3.40
C PHE A 16 30.47 -30.49 -2.29
N LEU A 17 29.42 -29.72 -2.66
CA LEU A 17 28.42 -29.21 -1.72
C LEU A 17 27.51 -30.31 -1.13
N VAL A 18 27.22 -31.36 -1.92
CA VAL A 18 26.46 -32.52 -1.44
C VAL A 18 27.29 -33.36 -0.47
N ALA A 19 28.63 -33.48 -0.69
CA ALA A 19 29.53 -34.24 0.21
C ALA A 19 29.74 -33.57 1.58
N LEU A 20 29.54 -32.26 1.69
CA LEU A 20 29.67 -31.51 2.95
C LEU A 20 28.37 -31.40 3.78
N GLY A 21 27.30 -32.12 3.40
CA GLY A 21 26.06 -32.15 4.17
C GLY A 21 25.29 -30.84 4.21
N ILE A 22 25.59 -29.86 3.32
CA ILE A 22 24.90 -28.57 3.23
C ILE A 22 23.66 -28.67 2.34
N SER A 23 22.99 -29.83 2.38
CA SER A 23 21.76 -30.08 1.60
C SER A 23 20.52 -29.37 2.17
N SER A 24 20.64 -28.69 3.32
CA SER A 24 19.48 -28.06 3.98
C SER A 24 19.24 -26.58 3.60
N TYR A 25 20.04 -26.02 2.69
CA TYR A 25 19.95 -24.58 2.39
C TYR A 25 19.14 -24.21 1.14
N LEU A 26 18.54 -25.19 0.46
CA LEU A 26 17.77 -24.96 -0.78
C LEU A 26 16.28 -25.31 -0.67
N ALA A 27 15.74 -25.40 0.55
CA ALA A 27 14.30 -25.63 0.76
C ALA A 27 13.61 -24.41 1.37
N GLY A 28 13.94 -23.24 0.88
CA GLY A 28 13.25 -21.98 1.18
C GLY A 28 12.81 -21.30 -0.12
N THR A 29 12.15 -22.04 -1.01
CA THR A 29 11.38 -21.42 -2.08
C THR A 29 10.10 -20.88 -1.45
N ASN A 30 10.17 -19.64 -0.93
CA ASN A 30 8.97 -18.85 -0.71
C ASN A 30 8.21 -18.87 -2.03
N GLY A 31 7.02 -19.49 -2.01
CA GLY A 31 6.19 -19.70 -3.17
C GLY A 31 5.94 -18.39 -3.91
N VAL A 32 6.67 -18.20 -4.98
CA VAL A 32 6.35 -17.19 -5.98
C VAL A 32 5.21 -17.79 -6.78
N ASP A 33 4.01 -17.33 -6.55
CA ASP A 33 2.84 -17.70 -7.35
C ASP A 33 3.05 -17.16 -8.78
N PRO A 34 3.20 -18.02 -9.80
CA PRO A 34 3.44 -17.58 -11.17
C PRO A 34 2.24 -16.86 -11.80
N SER A 35 1.11 -16.74 -11.11
CA SER A 35 -0.09 -16.06 -11.60
C SER A 35 -0.06 -14.54 -11.38
N ASN A 36 0.83 -14.02 -10.52
CA ASN A 36 0.97 -12.59 -10.25
C ASN A 36 2.30 -12.06 -10.77
N GLY A 37 2.33 -11.67 -12.05
CA GLY A 37 3.51 -11.25 -12.81
C GLY A 37 4.16 -9.91 -12.41
N TRP A 38 3.92 -9.39 -11.21
CA TRP A 38 4.56 -8.18 -10.69
C TRP A 38 4.87 -8.38 -9.21
N GLY A 39 6.14 -8.53 -8.90
CA GLY A 39 6.65 -8.73 -7.54
C GLY A 39 6.43 -7.52 -6.64
N LEU A 40 5.21 -7.35 -6.14
CA LEU A 40 4.94 -6.49 -5.01
C LEU A 40 5.37 -7.23 -3.74
N PRO A 41 6.00 -6.56 -2.75
CA PRO A 41 6.28 -7.18 -1.46
C PRO A 41 4.96 -7.71 -0.87
N PRO A 42 4.98 -8.85 -0.15
CA PRO A 42 3.78 -9.36 0.48
C PRO A 42 3.21 -8.28 1.41
N THR A 43 2.07 -7.73 1.02
CA THR A 43 1.25 -6.98 1.96
C THR A 43 0.86 -7.96 3.05
N THR A 44 1.28 -7.71 4.27
CA THR A 44 0.75 -8.40 5.45
C THR A 44 -0.77 -8.28 5.37
N ALA A 45 -1.41 -9.41 5.03
CA ALA A 45 -2.84 -9.49 4.84
C ALA A 45 -3.53 -9.24 6.19
N GLY A 46 -3.85 -7.99 6.47
CA GLY A 46 -4.82 -7.58 7.47
C GLY A 46 -6.20 -7.67 6.85
N GLY A 47 -6.97 -8.63 7.30
CA GLY A 47 -8.41 -8.74 7.29
C GLY A 47 -9.19 -8.23 6.07
N GLN A 48 -9.55 -9.13 5.17
CA GLN A 48 -10.63 -8.92 4.20
C GLN A 48 -11.98 -8.93 4.95
N GLY A 49 -12.34 -7.77 5.51
CA GLY A 49 -13.69 -7.46 5.96
C GLY A 49 -14.37 -6.53 4.94
N PRO A 50 -15.65 -6.19 5.12
CA PRO A 50 -16.36 -5.29 4.21
C PRO A 50 -15.78 -3.86 4.14
N ASP A 51 -14.85 -3.51 5.00
CA ASP A 51 -14.07 -2.28 4.94
C ASP A 51 -12.81 -2.53 4.11
N LEU A 52 -12.87 -2.21 2.82
CA LEU A 52 -11.77 -2.36 1.85
C LEU A 52 -10.60 -1.39 2.07
N ILE A 53 -10.60 -0.62 3.15
CA ILE A 53 -9.60 0.39 3.48
C ILE A 53 -9.07 0.09 4.88
N ASP A 54 -7.78 -0.22 4.95
CA ASP A 54 -7.10 -0.53 6.20
C ASP A 54 -6.95 0.71 7.08
N GLU A 55 -7.00 0.49 8.40
CA GLU A 55 -6.76 1.55 9.37
C GLU A 55 -5.29 1.63 9.74
N VAL A 56 -4.75 2.85 9.76
CA VAL A 56 -3.40 3.14 10.24
C VAL A 56 -3.45 4.06 11.44
N ASN A 57 -2.47 3.93 12.31
CA ASN A 57 -2.31 4.72 13.51
C ASN A 57 -0.93 5.38 13.56
N ALA A 58 -0.64 6.17 14.59
CA ALA A 58 0.64 6.87 14.71
C ALA A 58 1.87 5.96 14.64
N GLY A 59 1.76 4.69 15.07
CA GLY A 59 2.86 3.72 15.03
C GLY A 59 3.10 3.12 13.66
N THR A 60 2.06 2.96 12.83
CA THR A 60 2.16 2.35 11.50
C THR A 60 2.22 3.38 10.37
N PHE A 61 1.87 4.63 10.65
CA PHE A 61 1.76 5.71 9.65
C PHE A 61 3.05 5.94 8.86
N GLN A 62 4.21 5.86 9.50
CA GLN A 62 5.49 6.04 8.82
C GLN A 62 5.67 5.00 7.72
N GLY A 63 5.54 3.71 8.05
CA GLY A 63 5.79 2.62 7.09
C GLY A 63 4.72 2.52 6.00
N GLU A 64 3.45 2.69 6.36
CA GLU A 64 2.34 2.49 5.41
C GLU A 64 2.09 3.71 4.52
N VAL A 65 2.29 4.92 5.05
CA VAL A 65 1.95 6.16 4.34
C VAL A 65 3.20 6.87 3.83
N LEU A 66 4.16 7.18 4.73
CA LEU A 66 5.28 8.05 4.37
C LEU A 66 6.35 7.31 3.57
N ASP A 67 6.59 6.04 3.85
CA ASP A 67 7.59 5.21 3.13
C ASP A 67 6.98 4.52 1.89
N SER A 68 5.72 4.80 1.55
CA SER A 68 5.05 4.22 0.40
C SER A 68 5.69 4.65 -0.92
N SER A 69 5.94 3.69 -1.80
CA SER A 69 6.44 3.91 -3.16
C SER A 69 5.37 4.42 -4.14
N VAL A 70 4.09 4.28 -3.79
CA VAL A 70 2.94 4.76 -4.56
C VAL A 70 2.23 5.87 -3.80
N PRO A 71 1.48 6.75 -4.47
CA PRO A 71 0.64 7.75 -3.79
C PRO A 71 -0.33 7.11 -2.79
N VAL A 72 -0.59 7.82 -1.70
CA VAL A 72 -1.47 7.36 -0.62
C VAL A 72 -2.52 8.43 -0.33
N LEU A 73 -3.79 8.03 -0.30
CA LEU A 73 -4.90 8.83 0.18
C LEU A 73 -5.25 8.38 1.59
N VAL A 74 -5.26 9.30 2.55
CA VAL A 74 -5.64 9.03 3.94
C VAL A 74 -6.93 9.76 4.27
N GLU A 75 -7.98 9.02 4.66
CA GLU A 75 -9.18 9.55 5.26
C GLU A 75 -8.97 9.73 6.76
N PHE A 76 -9.16 10.94 7.26
CA PHE A 76 -9.33 11.21 8.69
C PHE A 76 -10.81 11.18 9.01
N TYR A 77 -11.21 10.33 9.96
CA TYR A 77 -12.60 10.10 10.33
C TYR A 77 -12.79 10.06 11.85
N THR A 78 -14.03 9.99 12.32
CA THR A 78 -14.38 9.57 13.68
C THR A 78 -15.53 8.56 13.63
N GLN A 79 -15.64 7.74 14.68
CA GLN A 79 -16.68 6.70 14.76
C GLN A 79 -18.10 7.29 14.76
N SER A 80 -18.27 8.47 15.32
CA SER A 80 -19.57 9.16 15.44
C SER A 80 -19.95 9.99 14.21
N CYS A 81 -19.05 10.15 13.24
CA CYS A 81 -19.25 11.00 12.08
C CYS A 81 -20.19 10.35 11.05
N VAL A 82 -21.39 10.90 10.89
CA VAL A 82 -22.39 10.42 9.90
C VAL A 82 -21.90 10.59 8.46
N HIS A 83 -21.27 11.73 8.14
CA HIS A 83 -20.72 12.00 6.81
C HIS A 83 -19.59 11.03 6.45
N CYS A 84 -18.74 10.64 7.40
CA CYS A 84 -17.71 9.62 7.19
C CYS A 84 -18.34 8.23 6.90
N GLN A 85 -19.47 7.92 7.56
CA GLN A 85 -20.18 6.65 7.27
C GLN A 85 -20.78 6.64 5.86
N ASN A 86 -21.29 7.78 5.38
CA ASN A 86 -21.75 7.92 4.01
C ASN A 86 -20.62 7.75 2.98
N MET A 87 -19.39 8.14 3.33
CA MET A 87 -18.23 8.00 2.47
C MET A 87 -17.75 6.55 2.29
N LYS A 88 -18.04 5.64 3.23
CA LYS A 88 -17.56 4.24 3.18
C LYS A 88 -17.80 3.54 1.83
N PRO A 89 -19.04 3.54 1.26
CA PRO A 89 -19.27 2.88 -0.04
C PRO A 89 -18.56 3.59 -1.19
N GLU A 90 -18.40 4.90 -1.14
CA GLU A 90 -17.70 5.68 -2.16
C GLU A 90 -16.20 5.40 -2.15
N LEU A 91 -15.61 5.35 -0.97
CA LEU A 91 -14.21 5.02 -0.76
C LEU A 91 -13.91 3.56 -1.14
N ALA A 92 -14.81 2.63 -0.84
CA ALA A 92 -14.67 1.23 -1.24
C ALA A 92 -14.63 1.07 -2.78
N LYS A 93 -15.51 1.78 -3.49
CA LYS A 93 -15.50 1.80 -4.97
C LYS A 93 -14.21 2.42 -5.50
N LEU A 94 -13.78 3.56 -4.95
CA LEU A 94 -12.55 4.23 -5.35
C LEU A 94 -11.33 3.34 -5.11
N SER A 95 -11.25 2.66 -3.97
CA SER A 95 -10.16 1.74 -3.65
C SER A 95 -10.05 0.60 -4.67
N GLN A 96 -11.19 0.03 -5.10
CA GLN A 96 -11.20 -1.01 -6.13
C GLN A 96 -10.74 -0.50 -7.49
N GLU A 97 -11.19 0.70 -7.90
CA GLU A 97 -10.85 1.31 -9.19
C GLU A 97 -9.41 1.83 -9.25
N SER A 98 -8.83 2.18 -8.11
CA SER A 98 -7.49 2.77 -8.02
C SER A 98 -6.38 1.75 -7.72
N GLN A 99 -6.67 0.47 -7.72
CA GLN A 99 -5.67 -0.57 -7.47
C GLN A 99 -4.46 -0.43 -8.39
N GLY A 100 -3.27 -0.45 -7.77
CA GLY A 100 -1.99 -0.38 -8.46
C GLY A 100 -1.40 1.04 -8.62
N TYR A 101 -2.20 2.12 -8.54
CA TYR A 101 -1.67 3.48 -8.62
C TYR A 101 -1.90 4.37 -7.39
N LEU A 102 -2.82 3.98 -6.51
CA LEU A 102 -3.14 4.68 -5.26
C LEU A 102 -3.38 3.66 -4.16
N ARG A 103 -2.80 3.87 -2.99
CA ARG A 103 -3.21 3.19 -1.75
C ARG A 103 -4.14 4.07 -0.96
N MET A 104 -5.02 3.44 -0.18
CA MET A 104 -5.97 4.18 0.64
C MET A 104 -5.94 3.63 2.06
N TYR A 105 -5.90 4.54 3.03
CA TYR A 105 -5.94 4.24 4.46
C TYR A 105 -6.92 5.17 5.16
N LYS A 106 -7.36 4.78 6.35
CA LYS A 106 -8.14 5.61 7.25
C LYS A 106 -7.45 5.78 8.60
N VAL A 107 -7.64 6.92 9.24
CA VAL A 107 -7.11 7.28 10.56
C VAL A 107 -8.28 7.76 11.43
N ASP A 108 -8.47 7.12 12.57
CA ASP A 108 -9.39 7.63 13.58
C ASP A 108 -8.76 8.84 14.29
N SER A 109 -9.34 10.03 14.06
CA SER A 109 -8.86 11.31 14.59
C SER A 109 -9.01 11.42 16.10
N GLU A 110 -9.94 10.69 16.72
CA GLU A 110 -10.13 10.72 18.17
C GLU A 110 -9.00 10.00 18.89
N THR A 111 -8.56 8.87 18.35
CA THR A 111 -7.47 8.05 18.91
C THR A 111 -6.09 8.49 18.45
N ASN A 112 -6.00 9.20 17.29
CA ASN A 112 -4.74 9.66 16.70
C ASN A 112 -4.68 11.18 16.54
N ARG A 113 -5.01 11.93 17.62
CA ARG A 113 -5.06 13.42 17.62
C ARG A 113 -3.77 14.06 17.13
N SER A 114 -2.62 13.52 17.52
CA SER A 114 -1.31 14.04 17.08
C SER A 114 -1.09 13.96 15.57
N LEU A 115 -1.67 12.94 14.88
CA LEU A 115 -1.67 12.90 13.43
C LEU A 115 -2.62 13.92 12.82
N ALA A 116 -3.84 14.06 13.36
CA ALA A 116 -4.80 15.05 12.90
C ALA A 116 -4.24 16.48 13.02
N GLU A 117 -3.63 16.81 14.15
CA GLU A 117 -2.96 18.10 14.38
C GLU A 117 -1.79 18.32 13.44
N LYS A 118 -0.93 17.28 13.24
CA LYS A 118 0.25 17.36 12.36
C LYS A 118 -0.13 17.68 10.91
N TYR A 119 -1.28 17.23 10.45
CA TYR A 119 -1.76 17.43 9.08
C TYR A 119 -2.90 18.44 8.95
N ASP A 120 -3.06 19.32 9.96
CA ASP A 120 -4.02 20.42 9.99
C ASP A 120 -5.49 19.99 9.78
N VAL A 121 -5.84 18.77 10.25
CA VAL A 121 -7.20 18.25 10.18
C VAL A 121 -8.06 18.87 11.26
N SER A 122 -8.90 19.83 10.88
CA SER A 122 -9.80 20.57 11.80
C SER A 122 -11.23 20.02 11.82
N GLY A 123 -11.59 19.12 10.93
CA GLY A 123 -12.92 18.52 10.83
C GLY A 123 -12.88 17.22 10.00
N VAL A 124 -13.93 16.40 10.10
CA VAL A 124 -14.04 15.12 9.43
C VAL A 124 -15.35 14.98 8.64
N PRO A 125 -15.38 14.26 7.51
CA PRO A 125 -14.25 13.58 6.90
C PRO A 125 -13.25 14.56 6.29
N ALA A 126 -11.95 14.26 6.39
CA ALA A 126 -10.90 15.00 5.71
C ALA A 126 -9.98 14.03 4.99
N PHE A 127 -9.48 14.44 3.85
CA PHE A 127 -8.63 13.63 2.98
C PHE A 127 -7.30 14.32 2.78
N VAL A 128 -6.21 13.60 3.05
CA VAL A 128 -4.84 14.09 2.83
C VAL A 128 -4.17 13.17 1.83
N LEU A 129 -3.69 13.74 0.73
CA LEU A 129 -3.01 13.01 -0.33
C LEU A 129 -1.49 13.12 -0.15
N PHE A 130 -0.84 11.98 -0.14
CA PHE A 130 0.61 11.85 0.01
C PHE A 130 1.24 11.31 -1.28
N LYS A 131 2.44 11.79 -1.59
CA LYS A 131 3.31 11.26 -2.64
C LYS A 131 4.75 11.32 -2.17
N GLN A 132 5.44 10.18 -2.17
CA GLN A 132 6.84 10.09 -1.73
C GLN A 132 7.05 10.67 -0.31
N GLY A 133 6.17 10.34 0.63
CA GLY A 133 6.23 10.79 2.02
C GLY A 133 5.88 12.25 2.28
N LYS A 134 5.45 13.00 1.26
CA LYS A 134 5.09 14.42 1.38
C LYS A 134 3.61 14.62 1.12
N VAL A 135 3.00 15.57 1.82
CA VAL A 135 1.64 16.02 1.51
C VAL A 135 1.65 16.71 0.16
N VAL A 136 0.78 16.26 -0.75
CA VAL A 136 0.53 16.90 -2.05
C VAL A 136 -0.54 17.98 -1.86
N ASN A 137 -1.70 17.56 -1.33
CA ASN A 137 -2.81 18.45 -1.01
C ASN A 137 -3.76 17.80 0.00
N SER A 138 -4.72 18.58 0.52
CA SER A 138 -5.77 18.11 1.42
C SER A 138 -7.12 18.71 1.04
N THR A 139 -8.20 18.00 1.34
CA THR A 139 -9.57 18.45 1.16
C THR A 139 -10.44 17.90 2.28
N ALA A 140 -11.62 18.45 2.50
CA ALA A 140 -12.55 18.00 3.54
C ALA A 140 -13.99 18.06 3.06
N GLY A 141 -14.84 17.27 3.72
CA GLY A 141 -16.27 17.18 3.44
C GLY A 141 -16.66 15.91 2.70
N GLU A 142 -17.96 15.66 2.65
CA GLU A 142 -18.55 14.54 1.94
C GLU A 142 -18.46 14.76 0.42
N MET A 143 -17.99 13.76 -0.31
CA MET A 143 -17.81 13.79 -1.76
C MET A 143 -18.27 12.45 -2.36
N THR A 144 -18.74 12.49 -3.60
CA THR A 144 -18.94 11.26 -4.38
C THR A 144 -17.61 10.64 -4.77
N LYS A 145 -17.61 9.35 -5.10
CA LYS A 145 -16.44 8.65 -5.64
C LYS A 145 -15.81 9.40 -6.81
N ASP A 146 -16.64 9.89 -7.74
CA ASP A 146 -16.16 10.56 -8.96
C ASP A 146 -15.52 11.92 -8.68
N GLU A 147 -16.06 12.68 -7.71
CA GLU A 147 -15.45 13.95 -7.26
C GLU A 147 -14.11 13.71 -6.60
N LEU A 148 -14.03 12.74 -5.69
CA LEU A 148 -12.79 12.40 -5.01
C LEU A 148 -11.75 11.82 -5.98
N ALA A 149 -12.16 10.95 -6.91
CA ALA A 149 -11.29 10.40 -7.94
C ALA A 149 -10.73 11.50 -8.86
N LYS A 150 -11.58 12.45 -9.26
CA LYS A 150 -11.19 13.59 -10.09
C LYS A 150 -10.17 14.46 -9.35
N TRP A 151 -10.43 14.78 -8.08
CA TRP A 151 -9.50 15.55 -7.25
C TRP A 151 -8.15 14.84 -7.13
N VAL A 152 -8.11 13.56 -6.77
CA VAL A 152 -6.87 12.79 -6.67
C VAL A 152 -6.09 12.77 -8.00
N LYS A 153 -6.77 12.55 -9.12
CA LYS A 153 -6.13 12.54 -10.44
C LYS A 153 -5.54 13.91 -10.80
N GLN A 154 -6.24 14.98 -10.51
CA GLN A 154 -5.78 16.35 -10.72
C GLN A 154 -4.51 16.66 -9.91
N GLU A 155 -4.52 16.32 -8.62
CA GLU A 155 -3.38 16.55 -7.73
C GLU A 155 -2.15 15.68 -8.06
N LEU A 156 -2.34 14.56 -8.70
CA LEU A 156 -1.27 13.65 -9.11
C LEU A 156 -0.82 13.86 -10.57
N ASP A 157 -1.40 14.82 -11.31
CA ASP A 157 -1.18 15.04 -12.74
C ASP A 157 -1.48 13.80 -13.60
N LEU A 158 -2.50 13.01 -13.21
CA LEU A 158 -2.92 11.83 -13.94
C LEU A 158 -3.99 12.17 -14.98
N PRO A 159 -4.08 11.41 -16.10
CA PRO A 159 -5.10 11.66 -17.11
C PRO A 159 -6.51 11.45 -16.50
N THR A 160 -7.34 12.47 -16.62
CA THR A 160 -8.76 12.41 -16.30
C THR A 160 -9.51 11.96 -17.54
N SER A 161 -9.90 10.69 -17.57
CA SER A 161 -10.75 10.12 -18.64
C SER A 161 -12.20 10.47 -18.40
#